data_1a63fbd0a04283c41f4ea835c8879ceb
#
_entry.id   1a63fbd0a04283c41f4ea835c8879ceb
#
_cell.length_a   1.000
_cell.length_b   1.000
_cell.length_c   1.000
_cell.angle_alpha   90.00
_cell.angle_beta   90.00
_cell.angle_gamma   90.00
#
_symmetry.space_group_name_H-M   'P 1'
#
loop_
_entity.id
_entity.type
_entity.pdbx_description
1 polymer ?
#
loop_
_entity_poly.entity_id
_entity_poly.type
_entity_poly.pdbx_seq_one_letter_code
_entity_poly.pdbx_strand_id
1 'polypeptide(L)'
;AYQQSVLETSNDKNELQSAIDQLTSIRDNQIKSEIVKQEISDSIYYGTIKLEEIIEAEEAAKVAAQQQISSPNRGEITLGTASSAYGSSIVSYAYNFIGAEYVYGAAGPDIFDCSGFTYYVFKNAAGLNITRTTYTQMGVGSPVSYDELQPGDLVFTYGGDHVGIYVGGGQYIHAPQPGDRVKVGNITS
;
A
#
# COMPACT_ATOMS: atom_id res chain seq x y z
N ALA A 1 -1.98 17.82 -18.28
CA ALA A 1 -3.02 16.84 -18.70
C ALA A 1 -2.40 15.55 -19.26
N TYR A 2 -1.61 15.59 -20.35
CA TYR A 2 -1.05 14.36 -20.96
C TYR A 2 -0.15 13.55 -19.99
N GLN A 3 0.79 14.19 -19.30
CA GLN A 3 1.71 13.51 -18.39
C GLN A 3 0.98 12.91 -17.16
N GLN A 4 -0.04 13.57 -16.66
CA GLN A 4 -0.88 13.01 -15.59
C GLN A 4 -1.62 11.75 -16.05
N SER A 5 -2.16 11.76 -17.28
CA SER A 5 -2.79 10.57 -17.85
C SER A 5 -1.80 9.38 -18.00
N VAL A 6 -0.53 9.64 -18.35
CA VAL A 6 0.51 8.60 -18.40
C VAL A 6 0.74 7.98 -17.01
N LEU A 7 0.81 8.79 -15.94
CA LEU A 7 0.98 8.28 -14.57
C LEU A 7 -0.18 7.37 -14.14
N GLU A 8 -1.40 7.66 -14.59
CA GLU A 8 -2.58 6.86 -14.26
C GLU A 8 -2.65 5.55 -15.05
N THR A 9 -2.27 5.56 -16.31
CA THR A 9 -2.58 4.47 -17.26
C THR A 9 -1.41 3.60 -17.66
N SER A 10 -0.17 4.12 -17.68
CA SER A 10 1.00 3.36 -18.12
C SER A 10 1.45 2.36 -17.05
N ASN A 11 1.93 1.20 -17.53
CA ASN A 11 2.68 0.21 -16.73
C ASN A 11 4.14 0.08 -17.22
N ASP A 12 4.58 0.92 -18.15
CA ASP A 12 5.96 0.98 -18.60
C ASP A 12 6.79 1.91 -17.70
N LYS A 13 7.84 1.37 -17.08
CA LYS A 13 8.66 2.11 -16.12
C LYS A 13 9.38 3.30 -16.72
N ASN A 14 9.79 3.23 -18.00
CA ASN A 14 10.49 4.34 -18.67
C ASN A 14 9.51 5.48 -18.99
N GLU A 15 8.29 5.15 -19.39
CA GLU A 15 7.22 6.13 -19.60
C GLU A 15 6.83 6.82 -18.28
N LEU A 16 6.67 6.05 -17.20
CA LEU A 16 6.38 6.58 -15.87
C LEU A 16 7.49 7.49 -15.37
N GLN A 17 8.74 7.07 -15.45
CA GLN A 17 9.89 7.90 -15.05
C GLN A 17 9.94 9.20 -15.85
N SER A 18 9.77 9.13 -17.16
CA SER A 18 9.77 10.30 -18.03
C SER A 18 8.62 11.27 -17.68
N ALA A 19 7.44 10.76 -17.38
CA ALA A 19 6.29 11.58 -16.99
C ALA A 19 6.53 12.27 -15.63
N ILE A 20 7.11 11.57 -14.65
CA ILE A 20 7.50 12.10 -13.35
C ILE A 20 8.49 13.26 -13.51
N ASP A 21 9.54 13.07 -14.30
CA ASP A 21 10.58 14.07 -14.52
C ASP A 21 10.02 15.34 -15.19
N GLN A 22 9.15 15.16 -16.18
CA GLN A 22 8.51 16.26 -16.89
C GLN A 22 7.54 17.04 -15.98
N LEU A 23 6.71 16.37 -15.18
CA LEU A 23 5.81 17.02 -14.24
C LEU A 23 6.59 17.76 -13.15
N THR A 24 7.67 17.18 -12.65
CA THR A 24 8.57 17.83 -11.68
C THR A 24 9.14 19.13 -12.26
N SER A 25 9.63 19.11 -13.49
CA SER A 25 10.15 20.29 -14.18
C SER A 25 9.08 21.36 -14.39
N ILE A 26 7.87 20.97 -14.77
CA ILE A 26 6.75 21.90 -14.96
C ILE A 26 6.37 22.54 -13.62
N ARG A 27 6.22 21.75 -12.55
CA ARG A 27 5.90 22.22 -11.21
C ARG A 27 6.88 23.28 -10.73
N ASP A 28 8.16 23.01 -10.86
CA ASP A 28 9.22 23.83 -10.28
C ASP A 28 9.49 25.10 -11.07
N ASN A 29 9.35 25.06 -12.40
CA ASN A 29 9.76 26.15 -13.29
C ASN A 29 8.60 26.96 -13.89
N GLN A 30 7.40 26.43 -13.98
CA GLN A 30 6.31 27.06 -14.75
C GLN A 30 5.07 27.41 -13.90
N ILE A 31 4.90 26.79 -12.76
CA ILE A 31 3.71 26.96 -11.94
C ILE A 31 3.94 27.96 -10.81
N LYS A 32 3.09 28.98 -10.73
CA LYS A 32 3.11 30.00 -9.66
C LYS A 32 2.05 29.78 -8.59
N SER A 33 0.98 29.02 -8.91
CA SER A 33 -0.09 28.73 -7.97
C SER A 33 0.28 27.56 -7.07
N GLU A 34 0.25 27.78 -5.76
CA GLU A 34 0.57 26.72 -4.77
C GLU A 34 -0.44 25.59 -4.81
N ILE A 35 -1.72 25.86 -5.09
CA ILE A 35 -2.76 24.81 -5.23
C ILE A 35 -2.41 23.89 -6.40
N VAL A 36 -2.06 24.47 -7.56
CA VAL A 36 -1.70 23.67 -8.75
C VAL A 36 -0.39 22.93 -8.54
N LYS A 37 0.57 23.53 -7.82
CA LYS A 37 1.81 22.81 -7.44
C LYS A 37 1.50 21.59 -6.58
N GLN A 38 0.58 21.70 -5.65
CA GLN A 38 0.19 20.58 -4.78
C GLN A 38 -0.45 19.46 -5.61
N GLU A 39 -1.39 19.75 -6.50
CA GLU A 39 -2.02 18.76 -7.37
C GLU A 39 -1.00 18.02 -8.26
N ILE A 40 -0.01 18.74 -8.78
CA ILE A 40 1.07 18.14 -9.57
C ILE A 40 1.98 17.30 -8.67
N SER A 41 2.28 17.73 -7.46
CA SER A 41 3.08 16.98 -6.50
C SER A 41 2.41 15.66 -6.12
N ASP A 42 1.10 15.67 -5.92
CA ASP A 42 0.32 14.48 -5.64
C ASP A 42 0.37 13.50 -6.82
N SER A 43 0.24 14.00 -8.04
CA SER A 43 0.35 13.18 -9.26
C SER A 43 1.74 12.57 -9.43
N ILE A 44 2.81 13.35 -9.22
CA ILE A 44 4.20 12.88 -9.25
C ILE A 44 4.40 11.77 -8.22
N TYR A 45 3.90 11.98 -7.03
CA TYR A 45 4.03 11.03 -5.94
C TYR A 45 3.37 9.68 -6.27
N TYR A 46 2.13 9.68 -6.81
CA TYR A 46 1.48 8.44 -7.28
C TYR A 46 2.25 7.74 -8.38
N GLY A 47 2.75 8.50 -9.33
CA GLY A 47 3.58 7.95 -10.40
C GLY A 47 4.84 7.29 -9.88
N THR A 48 5.48 7.89 -8.86
CA THR A 48 6.68 7.34 -8.22
C THR A 48 6.39 6.02 -7.51
N ILE A 49 5.29 5.95 -6.73
CA ILE A 49 4.88 4.71 -6.08
C ILE A 49 4.62 3.60 -7.09
N LYS A 50 3.87 3.90 -8.14
CA LYS A 50 3.57 2.94 -9.19
C LYS A 50 4.84 2.43 -9.89
N LEU A 51 5.80 3.31 -10.11
CA LEU A 51 7.10 2.95 -10.67
C LEU A 51 7.89 2.02 -9.74
N GLU A 52 7.92 2.32 -8.43
CA GLU A 52 8.58 1.48 -7.43
C GLU A 52 7.94 0.09 -7.36
N GLU A 53 6.61 -0.01 -7.40
CA GLU A 53 5.90 -1.28 -7.44
C GLU A 53 6.26 -2.14 -8.66
N ILE A 54 6.39 -1.53 -9.83
CA ILE A 54 6.80 -2.23 -11.05
C ILE A 54 8.23 -2.74 -10.91
N ILE A 55 9.14 -1.94 -10.38
CA ILE A 55 10.53 -2.32 -10.15
C ILE A 55 10.61 -3.48 -9.15
N GLU A 56 9.92 -3.38 -8.01
CA GLU A 56 9.89 -4.45 -7.00
C GLU A 56 9.29 -5.75 -7.57
N ALA A 57 8.24 -5.67 -8.38
CA ALA A 57 7.64 -6.83 -9.03
C ALA A 57 8.60 -7.49 -10.04
N GLU A 58 9.33 -6.71 -10.83
CA GLU A 58 10.35 -7.22 -11.75
C GLU A 58 11.50 -7.90 -11.00
N GLU A 59 11.95 -7.33 -9.88
CA GLU A 59 13.02 -7.89 -9.06
C GLU A 59 12.57 -9.19 -8.37
N ALA A 60 11.36 -9.22 -7.81
CA ALA A 60 10.78 -10.42 -7.23
C ALA A 60 10.64 -11.54 -8.27
N ALA A 61 10.21 -11.23 -9.48
CA ALA A 61 10.11 -12.18 -10.57
C ALA A 61 11.49 -12.74 -10.98
N LYS A 62 12.54 -11.90 -10.99
CA LYS A 62 13.93 -12.34 -11.26
C LYS A 62 14.44 -13.27 -10.18
N VAL A 63 14.20 -12.96 -8.90
CA VAL A 63 14.59 -13.80 -7.77
C VAL A 63 13.86 -15.14 -7.80
N ALA A 64 12.55 -15.15 -8.08
CA ALA A 64 11.76 -16.37 -8.22
C ALA A 64 12.25 -17.24 -9.37
N ALA A 65 12.60 -16.66 -10.51
CA ALA A 65 13.15 -17.38 -11.67
C ALA A 65 14.53 -17.99 -11.35
N GLN A 66 15.36 -17.34 -10.54
CA GLN A 66 16.65 -17.88 -10.11
C GLN A 66 16.51 -19.00 -9.06
N GLN A 67 15.49 -18.96 -8.22
CA GLN A 67 15.23 -19.99 -7.21
C GLN A 67 14.65 -21.29 -7.80
N GLN A 68 14.00 -21.25 -8.96
CA GLN A 68 13.51 -22.45 -9.66
C GLN A 68 14.65 -23.35 -10.18
N ILE A 69 15.88 -22.86 -10.28
CA ILE A 69 17.04 -23.61 -10.77
C ILE A 69 17.75 -24.40 -9.65
N SER A 70 17.44 -24.17 -8.37
CA SER A 70 18.27 -24.66 -7.26
C SER A 70 17.56 -25.42 -6.14
N SER A 71 16.27 -25.79 -6.24
CA SER A 71 15.68 -26.68 -5.20
C SER A 71 14.42 -27.43 -5.68
N PRO A 72 14.45 -28.75 -5.69
CA PRO A 72 13.21 -29.53 -5.70
C PRO A 72 12.70 -29.65 -4.26
N ASN A 73 11.52 -29.12 -4.02
CA ASN A 73 10.74 -29.32 -2.81
C ASN A 73 10.72 -28.16 -1.78
N ARG A 74 9.97 -27.14 -2.07
CA ARG A 74 9.37 -26.31 -1.01
C ARG A 74 7.87 -26.18 -1.29
N GLY A 75 7.08 -26.78 -0.39
CA GLY A 75 5.63 -26.83 -0.50
C GLY A 75 5.04 -25.44 -0.72
N GLU A 76 4.06 -25.44 -1.58
CA GLU A 76 3.16 -24.33 -1.89
C GLU A 76 2.62 -23.75 -0.58
N ILE A 77 3.10 -22.55 -0.20
CA ILE A 77 2.50 -21.81 0.92
C ILE A 77 1.22 -21.19 0.36
N THR A 78 0.13 -21.91 0.50
CA THR A 78 -1.21 -21.34 0.31
C THR A 78 -1.44 -20.33 1.40
N LEU A 79 -1.56 -19.04 1.03
CA LEU A 79 -1.83 -17.91 1.93
C LEU A 79 -3.09 -18.10 2.81
N GLY A 80 -3.94 -19.06 2.52
CA GLY A 80 -5.16 -19.36 3.28
C GLY A 80 -4.97 -19.95 4.68
N THR A 81 -3.78 -20.49 5.03
CA THR A 81 -3.48 -21.07 6.36
C THR A 81 -2.42 -20.30 7.13
N ALA A 82 -1.75 -19.34 6.53
CA ALA A 82 -0.75 -18.49 7.19
C ALA A 82 -1.39 -17.35 7.99
N SER A 83 -2.67 -17.02 7.76
CA SER A 83 -3.37 -15.88 8.36
C SER A 83 -3.38 -15.94 9.90
N SER A 84 -3.67 -17.09 10.50
CA SER A 84 -3.73 -17.20 11.96
C SER A 84 -2.36 -17.15 12.66
N ALA A 85 -1.28 -17.58 11.98
CA ALA A 85 0.07 -17.57 12.57
C ALA A 85 0.68 -16.17 12.64
N TYR A 86 0.39 -15.31 11.66
CA TYR A 86 0.91 -13.94 11.60
C TYR A 86 -0.10 -12.89 12.07
N GLY A 87 -1.40 -13.20 12.10
CA GLY A 87 -2.46 -12.24 12.40
C GLY A 87 -2.28 -11.54 13.73
N SER A 88 -1.97 -12.29 14.79
CA SER A 88 -1.70 -11.69 16.12
C SER A 88 -0.46 -10.81 16.15
N SER A 89 0.60 -11.18 15.42
CA SER A 89 1.82 -10.38 15.31
C SER A 89 1.57 -9.10 14.54
N ILE A 90 0.84 -9.17 13.43
CA ILE A 90 0.45 -8.02 12.61
C ILE A 90 -0.37 -7.04 13.45
N VAL A 91 -1.41 -7.53 14.14
CA VAL A 91 -2.27 -6.70 14.98
C VAL A 91 -1.47 -6.07 16.12
N SER A 92 -0.68 -6.85 16.86
CA SER A 92 0.15 -6.32 17.95
C SER A 92 1.12 -5.25 17.48
N TYR A 93 1.73 -5.44 16.32
CA TYR A 93 2.66 -4.47 15.74
C TYR A 93 1.93 -3.19 15.29
N ALA A 94 0.74 -3.32 14.70
CA ALA A 94 -0.07 -2.20 14.27
C ALA A 94 -0.44 -1.26 15.42
N TYR A 95 -0.72 -1.78 16.60
CA TYR A 95 -1.06 -0.99 17.79
C TYR A 95 0.05 -0.04 18.24
N ASN A 96 1.33 -0.30 17.92
CA ASN A 96 2.44 0.58 18.25
C ASN A 96 2.37 1.94 17.57
N PHE A 97 1.58 2.07 16.50
CA PHE A 97 1.48 3.28 15.69
C PHE A 97 0.21 4.10 15.97
N ILE A 98 -0.61 3.69 16.94
CA ILE A 98 -1.77 4.50 17.35
C ILE A 98 -1.32 5.91 17.71
N GLY A 99 -1.98 6.92 17.14
CA GLY A 99 -1.65 8.33 17.31
C GLY A 99 -0.65 8.87 16.30
N ALA A 100 -0.03 8.04 15.45
CA ALA A 100 0.79 8.49 14.33
C ALA A 100 -0.06 9.33 13.35
N GLU A 101 0.49 10.44 12.89
CA GLU A 101 -0.22 11.39 12.04
C GLU A 101 -0.49 10.80 10.65
N TYR A 102 -1.68 11.08 10.11
CA TYR A 102 -1.96 10.80 8.71
C TYR A 102 -1.27 11.82 7.82
N VAL A 103 -0.41 11.35 6.94
CA VAL A 103 0.15 12.16 5.86
C VAL A 103 0.00 11.37 4.57
N TYR A 104 -0.74 11.97 3.64
CA TYR A 104 -0.96 11.37 2.34
C TYR A 104 0.38 11.00 1.67
N GLY A 105 0.50 9.74 1.26
CA GLY A 105 1.70 9.25 0.64
C GLY A 105 2.77 8.72 1.57
N ALA A 106 2.61 8.87 2.88
CA ALA A 106 3.60 8.38 3.82
C ALA A 106 3.45 6.87 4.12
N ALA A 107 4.59 6.18 4.29
CA ALA A 107 4.65 4.75 4.60
C ALA A 107 5.52 4.45 5.84
N GLY A 108 5.50 5.32 6.82
CA GLY A 108 6.19 5.14 8.11
C GLY A 108 7.65 5.61 8.14
N PRO A 109 8.31 5.47 9.30
CA PRO A 109 7.78 4.84 10.53
C PRO A 109 6.87 5.72 11.38
N ASP A 110 6.92 7.06 11.24
CA ASP A 110 6.29 8.01 12.18
C ASP A 110 4.97 8.58 11.66
N ILE A 111 4.77 8.57 10.34
CA ILE A 111 3.62 9.11 9.63
C ILE A 111 3.16 8.12 8.54
N PHE A 112 1.86 8.08 8.27
CA PHE A 112 1.27 7.09 7.36
C PHE A 112 0.09 7.65 6.56
N ASP A 113 -0.11 7.16 5.34
CA ASP A 113 -1.44 7.06 4.76
C ASP A 113 -2.06 5.68 5.00
N CYS A 114 -3.27 5.41 4.51
CA CYS A 114 -3.99 4.18 4.80
C CYS A 114 -3.26 2.92 4.30
N SER A 115 -2.85 2.90 3.05
CA SER A 115 -2.15 1.76 2.44
C SER A 115 -0.68 1.70 2.83
N GLY A 116 -0.03 2.82 3.09
CA GLY A 116 1.32 2.88 3.63
C GLY A 116 1.42 2.33 5.05
N PHE A 117 0.39 2.55 5.86
CA PHE A 117 0.28 1.96 7.18
C PHE A 117 0.20 0.43 7.09
N THR A 118 -0.71 -0.10 6.30
CA THR A 118 -0.84 -1.55 6.13
C THR A 118 0.42 -2.17 5.54
N TYR A 119 0.99 -1.57 4.49
CA TYR A 119 2.26 -1.99 3.90
C TYR A 119 3.39 -2.08 4.94
N TYR A 120 3.58 -1.00 5.71
CA TYR A 120 4.64 -0.94 6.72
C TYR A 120 4.47 -2.00 7.80
N VAL A 121 3.25 -2.19 8.29
CA VAL A 121 2.95 -3.17 9.33
C VAL A 121 3.20 -4.59 8.83
N PHE A 122 2.68 -4.97 7.68
CA PHE A 122 2.86 -6.32 7.13
C PHE A 122 4.34 -6.64 6.84
N LYS A 123 5.06 -5.67 6.27
CA LYS A 123 6.48 -5.82 5.96
C LYS A 123 7.31 -6.06 7.22
N ASN A 124 7.07 -5.29 8.28
CA ASN A 124 7.90 -5.33 9.48
C ASN A 124 7.44 -6.37 10.51
N ALA A 125 6.15 -6.68 10.60
CA ALA A 125 5.64 -7.68 11.54
C ALA A 125 5.77 -9.12 11.02
N ALA A 126 5.65 -9.32 9.70
CA ALA A 126 5.56 -10.65 9.09
C ALA A 126 6.52 -10.87 7.92
N GLY A 127 7.27 -9.86 7.49
CA GLY A 127 8.13 -9.94 6.31
C GLY A 127 7.36 -10.06 4.99
N LEU A 128 6.06 -9.69 4.98
CA LEU A 128 5.18 -9.81 3.83
C LEU A 128 5.14 -8.50 3.05
N ASN A 129 5.44 -8.56 1.76
CA ASN A 129 5.22 -7.45 0.84
C ASN A 129 3.79 -7.55 0.27
N ILE A 130 2.90 -6.68 0.76
CA ILE A 130 1.51 -6.60 0.31
C ILE A 130 1.30 -5.49 -0.73
N THR A 131 2.37 -4.96 -1.30
CA THR A 131 2.39 -3.81 -2.21
C THR A 131 1.98 -2.48 -1.56
N ARG A 132 2.17 -1.35 -2.27
CA ARG A 132 2.07 -0.02 -1.66
C ARG A 132 0.68 0.60 -1.68
N THR A 133 -0.10 0.39 -2.72
CA THR A 133 -1.37 1.09 -2.90
C THR A 133 -2.57 0.24 -2.50
N THR A 134 -3.66 0.89 -2.08
CA THR A 134 -4.93 0.23 -1.77
C THR A 134 -5.40 -0.67 -2.91
N TYR A 135 -5.27 -0.17 -4.14
CA TYR A 135 -5.69 -0.88 -5.35
C TYR A 135 -4.91 -2.18 -5.56
N THR A 136 -3.59 -2.14 -5.41
CA THR A 136 -2.75 -3.34 -5.59
C THR A 136 -2.86 -4.28 -4.40
N GLN A 137 -3.06 -3.76 -3.18
CA GLN A 137 -3.31 -4.57 -1.98
C GLN A 137 -4.59 -5.41 -2.07
N MET A 138 -5.63 -4.92 -2.76
CA MET A 138 -6.84 -5.73 -3.02
C MET A 138 -6.57 -7.01 -3.83
N GLY A 139 -5.49 -7.03 -4.61
CA GLY A 139 -5.05 -8.20 -5.38
C GLY A 139 -4.20 -9.19 -4.59
N VAL A 140 -3.84 -8.86 -3.33
CA VAL A 140 -3.03 -9.73 -2.47
C VAL A 140 -3.92 -10.61 -1.59
N GLY A 141 -3.69 -11.91 -1.63
CA GLY A 141 -4.46 -12.86 -0.82
C GLY A 141 -5.79 -13.28 -1.48
N SER A 142 -6.69 -13.81 -0.67
CA SER A 142 -7.99 -14.31 -1.10
C SER A 142 -9.11 -13.55 -0.40
N PRO A 143 -10.15 -13.13 -1.11
CA PRO A 143 -11.28 -12.46 -0.47
C PRO A 143 -12.03 -13.41 0.46
N VAL A 144 -12.42 -12.89 1.61
CA VAL A 144 -13.24 -13.56 2.62
C VAL A 144 -14.51 -12.76 2.88
N SER A 145 -15.56 -13.43 3.35
CA SER A 145 -16.78 -12.76 3.79
C SER A 145 -16.56 -12.05 5.14
N TYR A 146 -17.45 -11.12 5.49
CA TYR A 146 -17.37 -10.39 6.75
C TYR A 146 -17.32 -11.31 7.97
N ASP A 147 -18.11 -12.39 7.94
CA ASP A 147 -18.22 -13.35 9.05
C ASP A 147 -16.96 -14.26 9.17
N GLU A 148 -16.13 -14.31 8.14
CA GLU A 148 -14.89 -15.09 8.11
C GLU A 148 -13.65 -14.25 8.45
N LEU A 149 -13.81 -12.93 8.64
CA LEU A 149 -12.69 -12.03 8.98
C LEU A 149 -11.95 -12.49 10.23
N GLN A 150 -10.64 -12.55 10.12
CA GLN A 150 -9.72 -12.87 11.21
C GLN A 150 -8.78 -11.69 11.51
N PRO A 151 -8.39 -11.48 12.79
CA PRO A 151 -7.40 -10.46 13.12
C PRO A 151 -6.15 -10.58 12.26
N GLY A 152 -5.75 -9.46 11.66
CA GLY A 152 -4.66 -9.40 10.69
C GLY A 152 -5.11 -9.36 9.22
N ASP A 153 -6.38 -9.60 8.93
CA ASP A 153 -6.90 -9.44 7.56
C ASP A 153 -6.97 -7.97 7.14
N LEU A 154 -6.82 -7.72 5.84
CA LEU A 154 -7.04 -6.40 5.26
C LEU A 154 -8.54 -6.15 5.08
N VAL A 155 -8.98 -4.99 5.54
CA VAL A 155 -10.35 -4.51 5.36
C VAL A 155 -10.36 -3.34 4.41
N PHE A 156 -11.03 -3.50 3.28
CA PHE A 156 -11.21 -2.45 2.29
C PHE A 156 -12.59 -1.82 2.43
N THR A 157 -12.63 -0.49 2.50
CA THR A 157 -13.87 0.30 2.63
C THR A 157 -13.96 1.34 1.52
N TYR A 158 -15.10 2.02 1.41
CA TYR A 158 -15.36 3.06 0.39
C TYR A 158 -15.08 2.60 -1.04
N GLY A 159 -15.49 1.37 -1.38
CA GLY A 159 -15.28 0.84 -2.73
C GLY A 159 -13.84 0.47 -3.07
N GLY A 160 -12.95 0.42 -2.07
CA GLY A 160 -11.53 0.12 -2.24
C GLY A 160 -10.62 1.34 -2.12
N ASP A 161 -11.18 2.53 -1.88
CA ASP A 161 -10.38 3.75 -1.73
C ASP A 161 -9.66 3.84 -0.37
N HIS A 162 -10.01 2.97 0.57
CA HIS A 162 -9.43 2.97 1.89
C HIS A 162 -9.18 1.54 2.40
N VAL A 163 -8.14 1.38 3.22
CA VAL A 163 -7.72 0.10 3.78
C VAL A 163 -7.27 0.24 5.23
N GLY A 164 -7.51 -0.82 6.00
CA GLY A 164 -6.97 -0.98 7.36
C GLY A 164 -6.81 -2.46 7.70
N ILE A 165 -6.41 -2.76 8.92
CA ILE A 165 -6.13 -4.10 9.43
C ILE A 165 -7.22 -4.49 10.43
N TYR A 166 -7.90 -5.59 10.18
CA TYR A 166 -8.91 -6.11 11.10
C TYR A 166 -8.30 -6.52 12.44
N VAL A 167 -8.92 -6.10 13.53
CA VAL A 167 -8.43 -6.39 14.90
C VAL A 167 -9.39 -7.24 15.72
N GLY A 168 -10.54 -7.62 15.13
CA GLY A 168 -11.59 -8.38 15.80
C GLY A 168 -12.78 -7.50 16.21
N GLY A 169 -13.92 -8.14 16.51
CA GLY A 169 -15.12 -7.46 17.05
C GLY A 169 -15.74 -6.40 16.12
N GLY A 170 -15.59 -6.55 14.80
CA GLY A 170 -16.08 -5.57 13.83
C GLY A 170 -15.26 -4.29 13.78
N GLN A 171 -14.01 -4.32 14.28
CA GLN A 171 -13.12 -3.17 14.33
C GLN A 171 -11.87 -3.38 13.46
N TYR A 172 -11.30 -2.29 12.98
CA TYR A 172 -10.05 -2.29 12.25
C TYR A 172 -9.17 -1.11 12.68
N ILE A 173 -7.86 -1.26 12.60
CA ILE A 173 -6.89 -0.19 12.83
C ILE A 173 -6.47 0.39 11.48
N HIS A 174 -6.47 1.72 11.36
CA HIS A 174 -6.23 2.40 10.09
C HIS A 174 -5.67 3.81 10.28
N ALA A 175 -5.06 4.36 9.23
CA ALA A 175 -4.74 5.78 9.09
C ALA A 175 -5.85 6.43 8.25
N PRO A 176 -6.79 7.22 8.84
CA PRO A 176 -8.07 7.54 8.18
C PRO A 176 -7.96 8.53 7.03
N GLN A 177 -7.46 9.75 7.30
CA GLN A 177 -7.48 10.87 6.37
C GLN A 177 -6.60 12.03 6.87
N PRO A 178 -6.28 13.03 6.03
CA PRO A 178 -5.56 14.23 6.43
C PRO A 178 -6.19 14.93 7.65
N GLY A 179 -5.34 15.32 8.60
CA GLY A 179 -5.75 15.94 9.86
C GLY A 179 -6.15 14.95 10.95
N ASP A 180 -6.15 13.67 10.67
CA ASP A 180 -6.45 12.60 11.62
C ASP A 180 -5.18 11.78 11.93
N ARG A 181 -5.31 10.75 12.76
CA ARG A 181 -4.22 9.90 13.24
C ARG A 181 -4.61 8.43 13.15
N VAL A 182 -3.59 7.57 13.12
CA VAL A 182 -3.81 6.11 13.23
C VAL A 182 -4.65 5.82 14.47
N LYS A 183 -5.73 5.10 14.27
CA LYS A 183 -6.70 4.76 15.32
C LYS A 183 -7.45 3.47 15.01
N VAL A 184 -8.14 2.95 16.00
CA VAL A 184 -9.14 1.88 15.83
C VAL A 184 -10.48 2.52 15.46
N GLY A 185 -11.11 2.02 14.43
CA GLY A 185 -12.44 2.39 13.96
C GLY A 185 -13.34 1.18 13.84
N ASN A 186 -14.65 1.41 13.73
CA ASN A 186 -15.61 0.34 13.43
C ASN A 186 -15.73 0.17 11.91
N ILE A 187 -15.84 -1.07 11.47
CA ILE A 187 -16.20 -1.37 10.09
C ILE A 187 -17.69 -1.00 9.95
N THR A 188 -17.96 0.07 9.24
CA THR A 188 -19.33 0.46 8.91
C THR A 188 -19.71 -0.17 7.58
N SER A 189 -20.79 -0.94 7.60
CA SER A 189 -21.43 -1.50 6.39
C SER A 189 -22.12 -0.41 5.57
#